data_843ef0efaa5f551075311e733de0c9d0
#
_entry.id   843ef0efaa5f551075311e733de0c9d0
#
_cell.length_a   1.000
_cell.length_b   1.000
_cell.length_c   1.000
_cell.angle_alpha   90.00
_cell.angle_beta   90.00
_cell.angle_gamma   90.00
#
_symmetry.space_group_name_H-M   'P 1'
#
loop_
_entity.id
_entity.type
_entity.pdbx_description
1 polymer ?
#
loop_
_entity_poly.entity_id
_entity_poly.type
_entity_poly.pdbx_seq_one_letter_code
_entity_poly.pdbx_strand_id
1 'polypeptide(L)'
;IELRGGQDVGQDLASADAANLFRFLQRRKAVLGNPGSLPELSRPARPLKGLEQLCSPQAGITVFRKPLGEEINPGETVADLIDPHAEDPRNGTIPLISESGGFFYARKSNHLVGAGDIIARMCADHPIQGRNAPMLSP
;
A
#
# COMPACT_ATOMS: atom_id res chain seq x y z
N ILE A 1 -5.87 -0.18 -18.09
CA ILE A 1 -4.73 0.34 -17.29
C ILE A 1 -5.26 1.38 -16.35
N GLU A 2 -5.04 1.19 -15.07
CA GLU A 2 -5.31 2.20 -14.05
C GLU A 2 -3.99 2.88 -13.70
N LEU A 3 -3.94 4.19 -13.91
CA LEU A 3 -2.83 5.04 -13.49
C LEU A 3 -3.12 5.58 -12.09
N ARG A 4 -2.15 6.25 -11.50
CA ARG A 4 -2.28 6.87 -10.18
C ARG A 4 -3.50 7.79 -10.12
N GLY A 5 -4.10 7.94 -8.94
CA GLY A 5 -5.29 8.77 -8.75
C GLY A 5 -5.12 10.20 -9.26
N GLY A 6 -6.22 10.87 -9.60
CA GLY A 6 -6.21 12.19 -10.27
C GLY A 6 -5.56 13.34 -9.48
N GLN A 7 -5.15 13.11 -8.24
CA GLN A 7 -4.43 14.07 -7.41
C GLN A 7 -2.90 13.91 -7.47
N ASP A 8 -2.39 12.79 -8.02
CA ASP A 8 -0.96 12.47 -8.12
C ASP A 8 -0.46 12.65 -9.55
N VAL A 9 -0.43 13.88 -10.04
CA VAL A 9 0.06 14.22 -11.39
C VAL A 9 1.41 14.92 -11.29
N GLY A 10 2.47 14.13 -11.12
CA GLY A 10 3.85 14.59 -11.25
C GLY A 10 4.33 14.50 -12.71
N GLN A 11 4.98 15.54 -13.23
CA GLN A 11 5.48 15.55 -14.61
C GLN A 11 6.40 14.37 -14.94
N ASP A 12 7.31 14.02 -14.03
CA ASP A 12 8.27 12.93 -14.23
C ASP A 12 7.55 11.57 -14.28
N LEU A 13 6.56 11.37 -13.43
CA LEU A 13 5.74 10.16 -13.41
C LEU A 13 4.89 10.05 -14.68
N ALA A 14 4.25 11.13 -15.08
CA ALA A 14 3.44 11.16 -16.31
C ALA A 14 4.29 10.87 -17.55
N SER A 15 5.49 11.45 -17.63
CA SER A 15 6.44 11.20 -18.73
C SER A 15 6.92 9.74 -18.74
N ALA A 16 7.23 9.17 -17.58
CA ALA A 16 7.62 7.77 -17.47
C ALA A 16 6.49 6.82 -17.87
N ASP A 17 5.25 7.08 -17.43
CA ASP A 17 4.09 6.29 -17.78
C ASP A 17 3.79 6.36 -19.29
N ALA A 18 3.83 7.54 -19.89
CA ALA A 18 3.67 7.72 -21.33
C ALA A 18 4.74 6.94 -22.13
N ALA A 19 6.00 7.02 -21.71
CA ALA A 19 7.09 6.27 -22.33
C ALA A 19 6.89 4.75 -22.20
N ASN A 20 6.42 4.27 -21.06
CA ASN A 20 6.15 2.84 -20.83
C ASN A 20 4.98 2.35 -21.68
N LEU A 21 3.91 3.12 -21.80
CA LEU A 21 2.77 2.81 -22.67
C LEU A 21 3.22 2.77 -24.15
N PHE A 22 4.02 3.71 -24.58
CA PHE A 22 4.55 3.73 -25.94
C PHE A 22 5.43 2.50 -26.24
N ARG A 23 6.35 2.14 -25.33
CA ARG A 23 7.15 0.91 -25.43
C ARG A 23 6.28 -0.36 -25.44
N PHE A 24 5.21 -0.38 -24.67
CA PHE A 24 4.24 -1.48 -24.69
C PHE A 24 3.61 -1.64 -26.08
N LEU A 25 3.14 -0.53 -26.71
CA LEU A 25 2.58 -0.56 -28.06
C LEU A 25 3.60 -1.03 -29.10
N GLN A 26 4.87 -0.64 -28.97
CA GLN A 26 5.95 -1.13 -29.82
C GLN A 26 6.16 -2.65 -29.66
N ARG A 27 6.17 -3.18 -28.40
CA ARG A 27 6.26 -4.63 -28.16
C ARG A 27 5.08 -5.39 -28.74
N ARG A 28 3.91 -4.78 -28.75
CA ARG A 28 2.71 -5.35 -29.38
C ARG A 28 2.67 -5.17 -30.89
N LYS A 29 3.69 -4.53 -31.48
CA LYS A 29 3.79 -4.20 -32.91
C LYS A 29 2.67 -3.29 -33.43
N ALA A 30 2.00 -2.57 -32.55
CA ALA A 30 1.00 -1.56 -32.91
C ALA A 30 1.65 -0.25 -33.38
N VAL A 31 2.88 0.03 -32.94
CA VAL A 31 3.71 1.18 -33.33
C VAL A 31 5.09 0.66 -33.73
N LEU A 32 5.69 1.26 -34.76
CA LEU A 32 7.04 0.92 -35.22
C LEU A 32 8.09 1.45 -34.23
N GLY A 33 9.24 0.76 -34.18
CA GLY A 33 10.39 1.14 -33.38
C GLY A 33 10.90 0.02 -32.48
N ASN A 34 12.01 0.30 -31.80
CA ASN A 34 12.62 -0.65 -30.88
C ASN A 34 12.21 -0.31 -29.43
N PRO A 35 11.48 -1.19 -28.73
CA PRO A 35 11.05 -0.93 -27.35
C PRO A 35 12.17 -1.07 -26.31
N GLY A 36 13.37 -1.49 -26.70
CA GLY A 36 14.46 -1.82 -25.78
C GLY A 36 14.25 -3.12 -25.00
N SER A 37 15.11 -3.42 -24.06
CA SER A 37 14.95 -4.54 -23.13
C SER A 37 13.81 -4.29 -22.14
N LEU A 38 13.24 -5.36 -21.56
CA LEU A 38 12.37 -5.23 -20.39
C LEU A 38 13.25 -4.86 -19.18
N PRO A 39 12.79 -3.93 -18.33
CA PRO A 39 13.48 -3.70 -17.07
C PRO A 39 13.39 -4.95 -16.18
N GLU A 40 14.40 -5.18 -15.37
CA GLU A 40 14.34 -6.19 -14.34
C GLU A 40 13.27 -5.83 -13.30
N LEU A 41 12.57 -6.84 -12.81
CA LEU A 41 11.62 -6.65 -11.72
C LEU A 41 12.42 -6.32 -10.44
N SER A 42 12.13 -5.21 -9.83
CA SER A 42 12.74 -4.83 -8.56
C SER A 42 12.35 -5.77 -7.42
N ARG A 43 11.23 -6.46 -7.56
CA ARG A 43 10.69 -7.42 -6.58
C ARG A 43 9.91 -8.52 -7.28
N PRO A 44 9.96 -9.77 -6.79
CA PRO A 44 9.09 -10.84 -7.26
C PRO A 44 7.63 -10.55 -6.87
N ALA A 45 6.70 -11.16 -7.61
CA ALA A 45 5.29 -11.13 -7.24
C ALA A 45 5.06 -11.89 -5.93
N ARG A 46 4.21 -11.37 -5.06
CA ARG A 46 3.86 -11.97 -3.78
C ARG A 46 2.48 -12.63 -3.85
N PRO A 47 2.24 -13.68 -3.03
CA PRO A 47 0.95 -14.36 -3.05
C PRO A 47 -0.16 -13.45 -2.52
N LEU A 48 -1.32 -13.45 -3.19
CA LEU A 48 -2.49 -12.70 -2.74
C LEU A 48 -2.93 -13.09 -1.31
N LYS A 49 -2.76 -14.36 -0.94
CA LYS A 49 -3.02 -14.85 0.43
C LYS A 49 -2.03 -14.32 1.48
N GLY A 50 -0.97 -13.63 1.07
CA GLY A 50 -0.04 -12.92 1.95
C GLY A 50 -0.50 -11.49 2.29
N LEU A 51 -1.67 -11.06 1.80
CA LEU A 51 -2.20 -9.72 2.04
C LEU A 51 -2.63 -9.54 3.49
N GLU A 52 -2.09 -8.54 4.18
CA GLU A 52 -2.54 -8.07 5.47
C GLU A 52 -3.24 -6.72 5.31
N GLN A 53 -4.40 -6.57 5.97
CA GLN A 53 -5.13 -5.32 6.11
C GLN A 53 -5.07 -4.89 7.57
N LEU A 54 -4.45 -3.76 7.83
CA LEU A 54 -4.40 -3.15 9.14
C LEU A 54 -5.61 -2.24 9.30
N CYS A 55 -6.50 -2.60 10.22
CA CYS A 55 -7.75 -1.88 10.46
C CYS A 55 -7.66 -1.04 11.73
N SER A 56 -8.36 0.09 11.74
CA SER A 56 -8.51 0.90 12.94
C SER A 56 -9.46 0.24 13.94
N PRO A 57 -9.07 0.10 15.22
CA PRO A 57 -9.93 -0.47 16.24
C PRO A 57 -11.04 0.50 16.69
N GLN A 58 -10.86 1.81 16.51
CA GLN A 58 -11.80 2.86 16.90
C GLN A 58 -11.64 4.08 15.98
N ALA A 59 -12.48 5.09 16.18
CA ALA A 59 -12.32 6.39 15.52
C ALA A 59 -11.09 7.13 16.08
N GLY A 60 -10.39 7.87 15.21
CA GLY A 60 -9.21 8.63 15.61
C GLY A 60 -8.45 9.21 14.43
N ILE A 61 -7.25 9.70 14.73
CA ILE A 61 -6.31 10.27 13.75
C ILE A 61 -5.12 9.35 13.60
N THR A 62 -4.83 8.90 12.37
CA THR A 62 -3.68 8.03 12.09
C THR A 62 -2.43 8.84 11.78
N VAL A 63 -1.30 8.45 12.40
CA VAL A 63 0.03 9.00 12.14
C VAL A 63 0.94 7.84 11.75
N PHE A 64 1.37 7.80 10.49
CA PHE A 64 2.23 6.71 10.00
C PHE A 64 3.66 6.89 10.49
N ARG A 65 4.23 5.83 11.04
CA ARG A 65 5.65 5.73 11.45
C ARG A 65 6.54 5.21 10.31
N LYS A 66 5.92 4.56 9.32
CA LYS A 66 6.61 3.93 8.20
C LYS A 66 6.18 4.56 6.88
N PRO A 67 7.12 4.83 5.97
CA PRO A 67 6.79 5.25 4.62
C PRO A 67 6.31 4.07 3.75
N LEU A 68 5.54 4.39 2.71
CA LEU A 68 5.21 3.42 1.67
C LEU A 68 6.49 2.91 0.98
N GLY A 69 6.50 1.63 0.62
CA GLY A 69 7.61 0.99 -0.08
C GLY A 69 8.60 0.28 0.82
N GLU A 70 8.46 0.36 2.14
CA GLU A 70 9.29 -0.39 3.09
C GLU A 70 8.79 -1.80 3.35
N GLU A 71 9.72 -2.67 3.76
CA GLU A 71 9.42 -3.96 4.38
C GLU A 71 9.16 -3.76 5.86
N ILE A 72 8.02 -4.27 6.33
CA ILE A 72 7.61 -4.24 7.73
C ILE A 72 7.88 -5.62 8.33
N ASN A 73 8.46 -5.66 9.51
CA ASN A 73 8.63 -6.92 10.22
C ASN A 73 7.36 -7.28 11.02
N PRO A 74 7.09 -8.58 11.23
CA PRO A 74 6.02 -8.99 12.15
C PRO A 74 6.22 -8.39 13.55
N GLY A 75 5.15 -7.84 14.12
CA GLY A 75 5.18 -7.14 15.42
C GLY A 75 5.63 -5.68 15.34
N GLU A 76 5.93 -5.14 14.17
CA GLU A 76 6.38 -3.76 14.01
C GLU A 76 5.19 -2.78 13.95
N THR A 77 5.34 -1.62 14.60
CA THR A 77 4.33 -0.56 14.57
C THR A 77 4.39 0.19 13.24
N VAL A 78 3.29 0.16 12.49
CA VAL A 78 3.15 0.83 11.19
C VAL A 78 2.66 2.26 11.34
N ALA A 79 1.73 2.48 12.28
CA ALA A 79 1.13 3.78 12.56
C ALA A 79 0.72 3.89 14.03
N ASP A 80 0.46 5.10 14.47
CA ASP A 80 -0.26 5.39 15.71
C ASP A 80 -1.68 5.83 15.39
N LEU A 81 -2.62 5.39 16.20
CA LEU A 81 -3.98 5.92 16.24
C LEU A 81 -4.11 6.81 17.45
N ILE A 82 -4.41 8.07 17.26
CA ILE A 82 -4.56 9.08 18.30
C ILE A 82 -6.04 9.35 18.51
N ASP A 83 -6.52 9.20 19.75
CA ASP A 83 -7.85 9.67 20.14
C ASP A 83 -7.78 11.18 20.48
N PRO A 84 -8.40 12.06 19.66
CA PRO A 84 -8.36 13.49 19.91
C PRO A 84 -9.23 13.94 21.11
N HIS A 85 -10.06 13.04 21.64
CA HIS A 85 -10.93 13.30 22.79
C HIS A 85 -10.36 12.80 24.12
N ALA A 86 -9.18 12.14 24.09
CA ALA A 86 -8.53 11.69 25.30
C ALA A 86 -8.11 12.88 26.18
N GLU A 87 -8.34 12.80 27.49
CA GLU A 87 -7.92 13.84 28.42
C GLU A 87 -6.40 14.09 28.39
N ASP A 88 -5.61 13.02 28.24
CA ASP A 88 -4.17 13.11 27.97
C ASP A 88 -3.88 12.41 26.60
N PRO A 89 -3.46 13.17 25.58
CA PRO A 89 -3.14 12.60 24.26
C PRO A 89 -2.12 11.47 24.29
N ARG A 90 -1.23 11.46 25.28
CA ARG A 90 -0.22 10.39 25.44
C ARG A 90 -0.87 9.06 25.82
N ASN A 91 -1.94 9.09 26.59
CA ASN A 91 -2.72 7.91 26.97
C ASN A 91 -3.77 7.52 25.92
N GLY A 92 -4.11 8.44 25.02
CA GLY A 92 -5.01 8.23 23.89
C GLY A 92 -4.34 7.70 22.63
N THR A 93 -3.07 7.28 22.69
CA THR A 93 -2.33 6.77 21.53
C THR A 93 -2.28 5.25 21.54
N ILE A 94 -2.78 4.62 20.47
CA ILE A 94 -2.78 3.17 20.26
C ILE A 94 -1.81 2.85 19.13
N PRO A 95 -0.75 2.05 19.37
CA PRO A 95 0.12 1.58 18.30
C PRO A 95 -0.62 0.56 17.42
N LEU A 96 -0.58 0.76 16.11
CA LEU A 96 -1.16 -0.13 15.11
C LEU A 96 -0.02 -0.99 14.55
N ILE A 97 -0.06 -2.28 14.91
CA ILE A 97 1.02 -3.23 14.71
C ILE A 97 0.65 -4.18 13.58
N SER A 98 1.59 -4.44 12.67
CA SER A 98 1.46 -5.49 11.67
C SER A 98 1.76 -6.86 12.31
N GLU A 99 0.84 -7.82 12.17
CA GLU A 99 1.03 -9.18 12.70
C GLU A 99 1.91 -10.05 11.80
N SER A 100 1.73 -9.92 10.49
CA SER A 100 2.43 -10.76 9.50
C SER A 100 3.62 -10.08 8.84
N GLY A 101 3.71 -8.76 8.94
CA GLY A 101 4.72 -8.00 8.22
C GLY A 101 4.52 -8.02 6.70
N GLY A 102 5.57 -7.63 5.97
CA GLY A 102 5.60 -7.65 4.52
C GLY A 102 5.78 -6.29 3.90
N PHE A 103 5.69 -6.24 2.58
CA PHE A 103 5.85 -5.00 1.82
C PHE A 103 4.66 -4.05 2.02
N PHE A 104 4.90 -2.88 2.57
CA PHE A 104 3.91 -1.84 2.81
C PHE A 104 3.61 -1.09 1.51
N TYR A 105 2.55 -1.47 0.79
CA TYR A 105 2.28 -0.98 -0.56
C TYR A 105 1.13 0.02 -0.67
N ALA A 106 0.24 0.09 0.33
CA ALA A 106 -0.88 1.03 0.30
C ALA A 106 -1.27 1.52 1.69
N ARG A 107 -1.68 2.78 1.77
CA ARG A 107 -2.23 3.40 2.98
C ARG A 107 -3.39 4.31 2.64
N LYS A 108 -4.27 4.52 3.61
CA LYS A 108 -5.36 5.50 3.50
C LYS A 108 -4.76 6.92 3.46
N SER A 109 -5.23 7.73 2.51
CA SER A 109 -4.79 9.13 2.37
C SER A 109 -5.43 10.04 3.42
N ASN A 110 -6.67 9.74 3.84
CA ASN A 110 -7.34 10.48 4.90
C ASN A 110 -6.86 9.96 6.26
N HIS A 111 -6.31 10.84 7.08
CA HIS A 111 -5.84 10.53 8.42
C HIS A 111 -6.95 10.40 9.46
N LEU A 112 -8.12 10.99 9.22
CA LEU A 112 -9.30 10.80 10.07
C LEU A 112 -9.97 9.48 9.69
N VAL A 113 -10.09 8.57 10.65
CA VAL A 113 -10.57 7.22 10.45
C VAL A 113 -11.67 6.85 11.44
N GLY A 114 -12.57 5.97 11.02
CA GLY A 114 -13.56 5.31 11.87
C GLY A 114 -13.11 3.92 12.31
N ALA A 115 -13.83 3.33 13.27
CA ALA A 115 -13.63 1.93 13.64
C ALA A 115 -13.86 1.01 12.42
N GLY A 116 -12.96 0.06 12.20
CA GLY A 116 -13.03 -0.89 11.09
C GLY A 116 -12.46 -0.36 9.76
N ASP A 117 -12.10 0.91 9.66
CA ASP A 117 -11.47 1.45 8.46
C ASP A 117 -10.13 0.76 8.19
N ILE A 118 -9.91 0.35 6.94
CA ILE A 118 -8.61 -0.16 6.48
C ILE A 118 -7.67 1.04 6.32
N ILE A 119 -6.61 1.09 7.13
CA ILE A 119 -5.65 2.20 7.15
C ILE A 119 -4.36 1.89 6.39
N ALA A 120 -3.97 0.61 6.35
CA ALA A 120 -2.75 0.17 5.69
C ALA A 120 -2.92 -1.23 5.11
N ARG A 121 -2.14 -1.53 4.06
CA ARG A 121 -2.05 -2.86 3.47
C ARG A 121 -0.60 -3.24 3.27
N MET A 122 -0.25 -4.43 3.75
CA MET A 122 1.04 -5.08 3.57
C MET A 122 0.86 -6.39 2.81
N CYS A 123 1.92 -6.87 2.18
CA CYS A 123 1.92 -8.16 1.51
C CYS A 123 3.14 -8.96 1.93
N ALA A 124 2.93 -10.03 2.67
CA ALA A 124 3.98 -10.95 3.10
C ALA A 124 4.49 -11.82 1.92
N ASP A 125 5.70 -12.37 2.04
CA ASP A 125 6.31 -13.23 1.01
C ASP A 125 5.61 -14.59 0.88
N HIS A 126 4.83 -14.98 1.89
CA HIS A 126 4.13 -16.26 1.96
C HIS A 126 2.68 -16.09 2.39
N PRO A 127 1.81 -17.08 2.08
CA PRO A 127 0.42 -17.06 2.51
C PRO A 127 0.31 -16.98 4.05
N ILE A 128 -0.55 -16.11 4.54
CA ILE A 128 -0.87 -16.02 5.98
C ILE A 128 -1.84 -17.15 6.32
N GLN A 129 -1.47 -18.00 7.28
CA GLN A 129 -2.29 -19.12 7.70
C GLN A 129 -3.59 -18.65 8.36
N GLY A 130 -4.70 -19.38 8.12
CA GLY A 130 -5.99 -19.11 8.77
C GLY A 130 -6.83 -17.99 8.15
N ARG A 131 -6.35 -17.32 7.10
CA ARG A 131 -7.13 -16.29 6.39
C ARG A 131 -8.02 -16.88 5.30
N ASN A 132 -9.32 -16.95 5.59
CA ASN A 132 -10.38 -17.36 4.64
C ASN A 132 -11.27 -16.19 4.17
N ALA A 133 -10.95 -14.95 4.54
CA ALA A 133 -11.74 -13.80 4.12
C ALA A 133 -11.52 -13.48 2.64
N PRO A 134 -12.56 -13.01 1.90
CA PRO A 134 -12.41 -12.51 0.55
C PRO A 134 -11.46 -11.31 0.59
N MET A 135 -10.34 -11.42 -0.14
CA MET A 135 -9.24 -10.46 -0.09
C MET A 135 -9.45 -9.24 -0.99
N LEU A 136 -10.46 -9.32 -1.82
CA LEU A 136 -10.90 -8.26 -2.71
C LEU A 136 -12.39 -8.07 -2.47
N SER A 137 -12.77 -7.01 -1.77
CA SER A 137 -14.14 -6.49 -1.84
C SER A 137 -14.27 -5.64 -3.10
N PRO A 138 -15.39 -5.74 -3.81
CA PRO A 138 -15.68 -4.83 -4.91
C PRO A 138 -15.73 -3.38 -4.44
#